data_7a14ce216480da50bb6ec647b9521295
#
_entry.id   7a14ce216480da50bb6ec647b9521295
#
_cell.length_a   1.000
_cell.length_b   1.000
_cell.length_c   1.000
_cell.angle_alpha   90.00
_cell.angle_beta   90.00
_cell.angle_gamma   90.00
#
_symmetry.space_group_name_H-M   'P 1'
#
loop_
_entity.id
_entity.type
_entity.pdbx_description
1 polymer ?
#
loop_
_entity_poly.entity_id
_entity_poly.type
_entity_poly.pdbx_seq_one_letter_code
_entity_poly.pdbx_strand_id
1 'polypeptide(L)'
;MANSTDKRIEYIRIATRLIEEEGIDALSIRRVAKEAGCTSAVLYRHFQNKEHLLMLASVKFLQPYIQEFMVQSTRTDITSIQMDLKLWKVFITEAFNNKPYYEMLFFSDQKDLISECVYEYYQLFPEEQKKFDGFTASILSNNLEERELIRLRRAANAGLITLENAALLSRLSTAVFNGIFMQFSSSDLDITSSRMLAEECYHLIYELFRKFVNPGTSLDIE
;
A
#
# COMPACT_ATOMS: atom_id res chain seq x y z
N MET A 1 -32.41 -11.43 -10.45
CA MET A 1 -32.07 -10.50 -9.33
C MET A 1 -30.54 -10.47 -9.23
N ALA A 2 -29.91 -9.31 -9.32
CA ALA A 2 -28.47 -9.22 -9.11
C ALA A 2 -28.11 -9.72 -7.71
N ASN A 3 -27.09 -10.58 -7.63
CA ASN A 3 -26.60 -11.14 -6.37
C ASN A 3 -26.11 -9.99 -5.47
N SER A 4 -26.17 -10.15 -4.14
CA SER A 4 -25.66 -9.17 -3.16
C SER A 4 -24.18 -8.82 -3.43
N THR A 5 -23.40 -9.80 -3.87
CA THR A 5 -21.99 -9.65 -4.26
C THR A 5 -21.83 -8.73 -5.49
N ASP A 6 -22.66 -8.91 -6.54
CA ASP A 6 -22.61 -8.10 -7.75
C ASP A 6 -22.89 -6.62 -7.45
N LYS A 7 -23.84 -6.36 -6.55
CA LYS A 7 -24.15 -5.01 -6.09
C LYS A 7 -23.02 -4.37 -5.30
N ARG A 8 -22.34 -5.14 -4.47
CA ARG A 8 -21.19 -4.66 -3.70
C ARG A 8 -20.03 -4.26 -4.61
N ILE A 9 -19.73 -5.08 -5.61
CA ILE A 9 -18.75 -4.80 -6.65
C ILE A 9 -19.11 -3.50 -7.40
N GLU A 10 -20.37 -3.35 -7.81
CA GLU A 10 -20.86 -2.13 -8.47
C GLU A 10 -20.60 -0.88 -7.64
N TYR A 11 -20.92 -0.93 -6.33
CA TYR A 11 -20.73 0.23 -5.44
C TYR A 11 -19.26 0.58 -5.21
N ILE A 12 -18.38 -0.43 -5.07
CA ILE A 12 -16.95 -0.21 -4.96
C ILE A 12 -16.41 0.42 -6.25
N ARG A 13 -16.81 -0.09 -7.43
CA ARG A 13 -16.41 0.50 -8.72
C ARG A 13 -16.86 1.95 -8.88
N ILE A 14 -18.10 2.26 -8.49
CA ILE A 14 -18.60 3.65 -8.48
C ILE A 14 -17.75 4.51 -7.53
N ALA A 15 -17.49 4.02 -6.32
CA ALA A 15 -16.67 4.73 -5.34
C ALA A 15 -15.26 5.00 -5.87
N THR A 16 -14.60 3.98 -6.42
CA THR A 16 -13.26 4.10 -7.02
C THR A 16 -13.24 5.13 -8.15
N ARG A 17 -14.21 5.07 -9.07
CA ARG A 17 -14.33 6.04 -10.17
C ARG A 17 -14.51 7.48 -9.66
N LEU A 18 -15.39 7.69 -8.69
CA LEU A 18 -15.62 9.01 -8.10
C LEU A 18 -14.35 9.56 -7.42
N ILE A 19 -13.59 8.69 -6.77
CA ILE A 19 -12.32 9.04 -6.15
C ILE A 19 -11.27 9.41 -7.21
N GLU A 20 -11.19 8.66 -8.30
CA GLU A 20 -10.25 8.92 -9.41
C GLU A 20 -10.57 10.24 -10.15
N GLU A 21 -11.85 10.55 -10.33
CA GLU A 21 -12.31 11.72 -11.07
C GLU A 21 -12.29 13.01 -10.23
N GLU A 22 -12.62 12.94 -8.95
CA GLU A 22 -12.94 14.11 -8.12
C GLU A 22 -12.18 14.16 -6.79
N GLY A 23 -11.37 13.13 -6.50
CA GLY A 23 -10.62 13.01 -5.25
C GLY A 23 -11.41 12.35 -4.11
N ILE A 24 -10.67 11.99 -3.07
CA ILE A 24 -11.20 11.21 -1.94
C ILE A 24 -12.26 11.98 -1.12
N ASP A 25 -12.13 13.30 -1.04
CA ASP A 25 -13.03 14.16 -0.28
C ASP A 25 -14.42 14.29 -0.93
N ALA A 26 -14.52 14.10 -2.25
CA ALA A 26 -15.77 14.12 -3.00
C ALA A 26 -16.65 12.91 -2.69
N LEU A 27 -16.09 11.83 -2.13
CA LEU A 27 -16.84 10.61 -1.84
C LEU A 27 -17.76 10.79 -0.63
N SER A 28 -19.02 10.46 -0.83
CA SER A 28 -19.99 10.28 0.25
C SER A 28 -20.93 9.12 -0.07
N ILE A 29 -21.46 8.47 0.97
CA ILE A 29 -22.47 7.41 0.82
C ILE A 29 -23.65 7.88 -0.04
N ARG A 30 -24.09 9.14 0.15
CA ARG A 30 -25.20 9.72 -0.63
C ARG A 30 -24.87 9.83 -2.11
N ARG A 31 -23.62 10.20 -2.43
CA ARG A 31 -23.18 10.34 -3.82
C ARG A 31 -23.12 8.99 -4.52
N VAL A 32 -22.48 8.00 -3.88
CA VAL A 32 -22.43 6.63 -4.42
C VAL A 32 -23.83 6.07 -4.59
N ALA A 33 -24.73 6.26 -3.62
CA ALA A 33 -26.12 5.82 -3.71
C ALA A 33 -26.85 6.47 -4.90
N LYS A 34 -26.68 7.78 -5.10
CA LYS A 34 -27.26 8.52 -6.23
C LYS A 34 -26.77 7.95 -7.56
N GLU A 35 -25.47 7.75 -7.72
CA GLU A 35 -24.86 7.19 -8.95
C GLU A 35 -25.35 5.75 -9.21
N ALA A 36 -25.52 4.97 -8.13
CA ALA A 36 -26.01 3.59 -8.19
C ALA A 36 -27.54 3.47 -8.36
N GLY A 37 -28.26 4.60 -8.40
CA GLY A 37 -29.73 4.61 -8.52
C GLY A 37 -30.45 4.00 -7.31
N CYS A 38 -29.87 4.11 -6.10
CA CYS A 38 -30.45 3.56 -4.87
C CYS A 38 -30.43 4.57 -3.71
N THR A 39 -30.86 4.15 -2.52
CA THR A 39 -30.83 4.99 -1.31
C THR A 39 -29.59 4.70 -0.47
N SER A 40 -29.17 5.66 0.35
CA SER A 40 -28.06 5.46 1.31
C SER A 40 -28.29 4.27 2.25
N ALA A 41 -29.55 3.99 2.62
CA ALA A 41 -29.90 2.84 3.46
C ALA A 41 -29.55 1.49 2.79
N VAL A 42 -29.57 1.42 1.47
CA VAL A 42 -29.15 0.23 0.72
C VAL A 42 -27.64 0.04 0.85
N LEU A 43 -26.84 1.10 0.71
CA LEU A 43 -25.38 1.01 0.87
C LEU A 43 -24.97 0.55 2.27
N TYR A 44 -25.62 1.04 3.32
CA TYR A 44 -25.35 0.62 4.71
C TYR A 44 -25.66 -0.86 5.01
N ARG A 45 -26.35 -1.57 4.11
CA ARG A 45 -26.47 -3.04 4.18
C ARG A 45 -25.22 -3.77 3.64
N HIS A 46 -24.41 -3.08 2.87
CA HIS A 46 -23.22 -3.65 2.21
C HIS A 46 -21.90 -3.17 2.85
N PHE A 47 -21.90 -2.00 3.47
CA PHE A 47 -20.72 -1.39 4.08
C PHE A 47 -21.04 -0.90 5.49
N GLN A 48 -20.14 -1.14 6.43
CA GLN A 48 -20.32 -0.77 7.84
C GLN A 48 -20.49 0.75 8.00
N ASN A 49 -19.67 1.52 7.26
CA ASN A 49 -19.67 2.99 7.26
C ASN A 49 -19.04 3.51 5.96
N LYS A 50 -18.88 4.84 5.86
CA LYS A 50 -18.22 5.50 4.73
C LYS A 50 -16.75 5.07 4.61
N GLU A 51 -16.07 5.01 5.73
CA GLU A 51 -14.64 4.70 5.83
C GLU A 51 -14.34 3.28 5.31
N HIS A 52 -15.19 2.31 5.62
CA HIS A 52 -15.07 0.94 5.08
C HIS A 52 -15.18 0.92 3.55
N LEU A 53 -16.13 1.66 2.97
CA LEU A 53 -16.23 1.79 1.51
C LEU A 53 -15.02 2.50 0.91
N LEU A 54 -14.53 3.57 1.56
CA LEU A 54 -13.32 4.29 1.16
C LEU A 54 -12.09 3.39 1.16
N MET A 55 -11.89 2.60 2.22
CA MET A 55 -10.76 1.67 2.29
C MET A 55 -10.82 0.63 1.18
N LEU A 56 -11.97 0.01 0.95
CA LEU A 56 -12.13 -0.95 -0.16
C LEU A 56 -11.85 -0.31 -1.52
N ALA A 57 -12.35 0.90 -1.77
CA ALA A 57 -12.09 1.61 -3.01
C ALA A 57 -10.61 2.01 -3.16
N SER A 58 -9.92 2.29 -2.05
CA SER A 58 -8.51 2.69 -2.03
C SER A 58 -7.55 1.50 -2.22
N VAL A 59 -7.98 0.26 -1.99
CA VAL A 59 -7.14 -0.94 -2.21
C VAL A 59 -6.60 -1.01 -3.64
N LYS A 60 -7.35 -0.53 -4.63
CA LYS A 60 -6.91 -0.48 -6.03
C LYS A 60 -5.55 0.25 -6.19
N PHE A 61 -5.30 1.27 -5.40
CA PHE A 61 -4.07 2.06 -5.48
C PHE A 61 -2.84 1.35 -4.91
N LEU A 62 -3.02 0.20 -4.24
CA LEU A 62 -1.92 -0.69 -3.84
C LEU A 62 -1.49 -1.66 -4.94
N GLN A 63 -2.23 -1.78 -6.04
CA GLN A 63 -1.95 -2.77 -7.08
C GLN A 63 -0.53 -2.67 -7.66
N PRO A 64 0.04 -1.49 -7.99
CA PRO A 64 1.40 -1.42 -8.51
C PRO A 64 2.42 -1.98 -7.52
N TYR A 65 2.30 -1.66 -6.23
CA TYR A 65 3.17 -2.19 -5.19
C TYR A 65 3.04 -3.72 -5.05
N ILE A 66 1.82 -4.21 -5.06
CA ILE A 66 1.53 -5.65 -4.94
C ILE A 66 2.07 -6.41 -6.17
N GLN A 67 1.89 -5.87 -7.38
CA GLN A 67 2.42 -6.45 -8.61
C GLN A 67 3.95 -6.52 -8.58
N GLU A 68 4.61 -5.44 -8.17
CA GLU A 68 6.06 -5.43 -8.02
C GLU A 68 6.53 -6.46 -7.01
N PHE A 69 5.87 -6.56 -5.85
CA PHE A 69 6.18 -7.59 -4.86
C PHE A 69 6.12 -9.00 -5.49
N MET A 70 5.09 -9.30 -6.26
CA MET A 70 4.92 -10.61 -6.90
C MET A 70 6.03 -10.89 -7.92
N VAL A 71 6.35 -9.90 -8.76
CA VAL A 71 7.44 -10.02 -9.73
C VAL A 71 8.77 -10.27 -9.02
N GLN A 72 9.10 -9.48 -8.01
CA GLN A 72 10.39 -9.60 -7.32
C GLN A 72 10.47 -10.87 -6.44
N SER A 73 9.34 -11.36 -5.90
CA SER A 73 9.32 -12.57 -5.06
C SER A 73 9.64 -13.86 -5.82
N THR A 74 9.49 -13.88 -7.15
CA THR A 74 9.82 -15.03 -8.00
C THR A 74 11.24 -14.96 -8.58
N ARG A 75 11.94 -13.84 -8.41
CA ARG A 75 13.31 -13.66 -8.89
C ARG A 75 14.31 -14.42 -8.02
N THR A 76 15.25 -15.07 -8.66
CA THR A 76 16.35 -15.81 -8.01
C THR A 76 17.71 -15.16 -8.24
N ASP A 77 17.75 -14.14 -9.09
CA ASP A 77 18.96 -13.40 -9.52
C ASP A 77 19.23 -12.15 -8.67
N ILE A 78 18.35 -11.82 -7.73
CA ILE A 78 18.50 -10.72 -6.78
C ILE A 78 18.51 -11.20 -5.34
N THR A 79 19.19 -10.47 -4.48
CA THR A 79 19.15 -10.71 -3.03
C THR A 79 17.88 -10.19 -2.40
N SER A 80 17.55 -10.68 -1.21
CA SER A 80 16.40 -10.15 -0.43
C SER A 80 16.56 -8.67 -0.06
N ILE A 81 17.79 -8.16 0.07
CA ILE A 81 18.08 -6.73 0.28
C ILE A 81 17.75 -5.92 -0.97
N GLN A 82 18.15 -6.38 -2.14
CA GLN A 82 17.81 -5.72 -3.41
C GLN A 82 16.30 -5.73 -3.67
N MET A 83 15.65 -6.86 -3.36
CA MET A 83 14.18 -6.94 -3.40
C MET A 83 13.54 -5.90 -2.49
N ASP A 84 13.99 -5.77 -1.24
CA ASP A 84 13.44 -4.78 -0.29
C ASP A 84 13.60 -3.34 -0.78
N LEU A 85 14.76 -3.00 -1.35
CA LEU A 85 14.98 -1.67 -1.92
C LEU A 85 14.07 -1.39 -3.11
N LYS A 86 13.83 -2.37 -4.00
CA LYS A 86 12.86 -2.24 -5.10
C LYS A 86 11.44 -2.00 -4.56
N LEU A 87 11.04 -2.74 -3.55
CA LEU A 87 9.73 -2.61 -2.93
C LEU A 87 9.56 -1.25 -2.25
N TRP A 88 10.58 -0.75 -1.56
CA TRP A 88 10.56 0.60 -0.99
C TRP A 88 10.42 1.66 -2.08
N LYS A 89 11.16 1.53 -3.18
CA LYS A 89 11.09 2.48 -4.30
C LYS A 89 9.68 2.59 -4.86
N VAL A 90 9.04 1.46 -5.16
CA VAL A 90 7.69 1.44 -5.70
C VAL A 90 6.69 1.93 -4.65
N PHE A 91 6.78 1.45 -3.41
CA PHE A 91 5.87 1.85 -2.33
C PHE A 91 5.90 3.37 -2.10
N ILE A 92 7.09 3.97 -2.02
CA ILE A 92 7.27 5.41 -1.84
C ILE A 92 6.70 6.18 -3.04
N THR A 93 7.05 5.76 -4.26
CA THR A 93 6.58 6.42 -5.49
C THR A 93 5.05 6.42 -5.55
N GLU A 94 4.42 5.28 -5.32
CA GLU A 94 2.97 5.16 -5.33
C GLU A 94 2.32 5.92 -4.17
N ALA A 95 2.93 5.91 -2.98
CA ALA A 95 2.41 6.62 -1.83
C ALA A 95 2.37 8.14 -2.06
N PHE A 96 3.43 8.73 -2.61
CA PHE A 96 3.46 10.16 -2.89
C PHE A 96 2.59 10.56 -4.09
N ASN A 97 2.49 9.71 -5.12
CA ASN A 97 1.61 9.96 -6.27
C ASN A 97 0.12 9.81 -5.92
N ASN A 98 -0.19 8.99 -4.94
CA ASN A 98 -1.55 8.64 -4.53
C ASN A 98 -1.78 8.94 -3.03
N LYS A 99 -1.22 10.04 -2.56
CA LYS A 99 -1.13 10.38 -1.13
C LYS A 99 -2.44 10.24 -0.36
N PRO A 100 -3.60 10.79 -0.79
CA PRO A 100 -4.84 10.69 -0.04
C PRO A 100 -5.28 9.24 0.23
N TYR A 101 -5.03 8.33 -0.71
CA TYR A 101 -5.40 6.92 -0.60
C TYR A 101 -4.47 6.16 0.34
N TYR A 102 -3.16 6.46 0.29
CA TYR A 102 -2.19 5.89 1.22
C TYR A 102 -2.38 6.43 2.64
N GLU A 103 -2.76 7.70 2.81
CA GLU A 103 -3.18 8.25 4.10
C GLU A 103 -4.37 7.48 4.66
N MET A 104 -5.41 7.24 3.85
CA MET A 104 -6.57 6.46 4.26
C MET A 104 -6.18 5.03 4.67
N LEU A 105 -5.35 4.36 3.88
CA LEU A 105 -5.00 2.97 4.11
C LEU A 105 -4.07 2.76 5.31
N PHE A 106 -3.09 3.65 5.53
CA PHE A 106 -1.99 3.42 6.48
C PHE A 106 -1.99 4.36 7.69
N PHE A 107 -2.70 5.49 7.63
CA PHE A 107 -2.63 6.53 8.66
C PHE A 107 -4.01 6.94 9.22
N SER A 108 -5.12 6.44 8.67
CA SER A 108 -6.44 6.70 9.22
C SER A 108 -6.69 5.93 10.53
N ASP A 109 -7.73 6.33 11.25
CA ASP A 109 -8.21 5.60 12.44
C ASP A 109 -8.69 4.17 12.11
N GLN A 110 -8.94 3.87 10.83
CA GLN A 110 -9.39 2.57 10.33
C GLN A 110 -8.24 1.70 9.77
N LYS A 111 -6.99 2.16 9.86
CA LYS A 111 -5.82 1.44 9.30
C LYS A 111 -5.71 -0.02 9.72
N ASP A 112 -6.21 -0.37 10.92
CA ASP A 112 -6.18 -1.74 11.43
C ASP A 112 -7.06 -2.70 10.61
N LEU A 113 -7.99 -2.18 9.81
CA LEU A 113 -8.86 -2.95 8.93
C LEU A 113 -8.25 -3.18 7.54
N ILE A 114 -7.04 -2.65 7.24
CA ILE A 114 -6.46 -2.77 5.90
C ILE A 114 -6.34 -4.21 5.42
N SER A 115 -5.90 -5.12 6.30
CA SER A 115 -5.72 -6.54 5.97
C SER A 115 -7.05 -7.20 5.60
N GLU A 116 -8.10 -6.90 6.36
CA GLU A 116 -9.45 -7.40 6.10
C GLU A 116 -10.01 -6.82 4.80
N CYS A 117 -9.86 -5.49 4.59
CA CYS A 117 -10.34 -4.82 3.39
C CYS A 117 -9.61 -5.31 2.13
N VAL A 118 -8.31 -5.56 2.19
CA VAL A 118 -7.57 -6.11 1.05
C VAL A 118 -7.99 -7.55 0.77
N TYR A 119 -8.13 -8.40 1.80
CA TYR A 119 -8.63 -9.75 1.63
C TYR A 119 -10.03 -9.73 1.00
N GLU A 120 -10.94 -8.92 1.54
CA GLU A 120 -12.29 -8.77 1.03
C GLU A 120 -12.32 -8.26 -0.42
N TYR A 121 -11.50 -7.25 -0.74
CA TYR A 121 -11.38 -6.70 -2.09
C TYR A 121 -11.06 -7.81 -3.10
N TYR A 122 -10.05 -8.63 -2.82
CA TYR A 122 -9.67 -9.70 -3.75
C TYR A 122 -10.67 -10.87 -3.79
N GLN A 123 -11.48 -11.07 -2.76
CA GLN A 123 -12.62 -12.00 -2.85
C GLN A 123 -13.72 -11.47 -3.79
N LEU A 124 -13.90 -10.15 -3.85
CA LEU A 124 -14.87 -9.49 -4.72
C LEU A 124 -14.35 -9.34 -6.16
N PHE A 125 -13.03 -9.20 -6.34
CA PHE A 125 -12.35 -9.00 -7.63
C PHE A 125 -11.35 -10.14 -7.91
N PRO A 126 -11.82 -11.39 -8.07
CA PRO A 126 -10.93 -12.55 -8.24
C PRO A 126 -10.13 -12.51 -9.54
N GLU A 127 -10.58 -11.76 -10.55
CA GLU A 127 -9.83 -11.53 -11.78
C GLU A 127 -8.56 -10.72 -11.55
N GLU A 128 -8.56 -9.87 -10.52
CA GLU A 128 -7.38 -9.13 -10.09
C GLU A 128 -6.47 -9.99 -9.21
N GLN A 129 -7.06 -10.94 -8.44
CA GLN A 129 -6.34 -11.88 -7.60
C GLN A 129 -5.57 -12.96 -8.39
N LYS A 130 -6.05 -13.38 -9.56
CA LYS A 130 -5.39 -14.41 -10.39
C LYS A 130 -3.94 -14.10 -10.74
N LYS A 131 -3.54 -12.85 -10.56
CA LYS A 131 -2.15 -12.39 -10.66
C LYS A 131 -1.35 -12.64 -9.36
N PHE A 132 -1.98 -13.14 -8.29
CA PHE A 132 -1.46 -13.12 -6.92
C PHE A 132 -1.56 -14.48 -6.21
N ASP A 133 -1.31 -15.58 -6.91
CA ASP A 133 -1.18 -16.91 -6.28
C ASP A 133 0.00 -16.89 -5.28
N GLY A 134 -0.31 -17.06 -3.99
CA GLY A 134 0.69 -17.03 -2.92
C GLY A 134 0.73 -15.75 -2.08
N PHE A 135 -0.30 -14.90 -2.19
CA PHE A 135 -0.45 -13.70 -1.40
C PHE A 135 -0.49 -14.01 0.11
N THR A 136 0.57 -13.69 0.80
CA THR A 136 0.63 -13.89 2.26
C THR A 136 0.18 -12.64 2.99
N ALA A 137 -0.57 -12.82 4.09
CA ALA A 137 -1.02 -11.75 4.98
C ALA A 137 0.11 -10.83 5.48
N SER A 138 1.37 -11.29 5.40
CA SER A 138 2.55 -10.50 5.73
C SER A 138 2.79 -9.28 4.83
N ILE A 139 2.21 -9.26 3.62
CA ILE A 139 2.31 -8.09 2.72
C ILE A 139 1.34 -6.99 3.17
N LEU A 140 0.33 -7.36 3.92
CA LEU A 140 -0.83 -6.55 4.23
C LEU A 140 -0.97 -6.18 5.70
N SER A 141 0.02 -6.50 6.54
CA SER A 141 0.02 -5.95 7.88
C SER A 141 -0.15 -4.41 7.80
N ASN A 142 -1.03 -3.86 8.62
CA ASN A 142 -1.18 -2.42 8.82
C ASN A 142 0.10 -1.76 9.37
N ASN A 143 1.03 -2.55 9.88
CA ASN A 143 2.29 -2.11 10.44
C ASN A 143 3.41 -2.24 9.41
N LEU A 144 3.81 -1.12 8.82
CA LEU A 144 4.90 -1.05 7.84
C LEU A 144 6.23 -1.57 8.39
N GLU A 145 6.53 -1.30 9.67
CA GLU A 145 7.74 -1.78 10.35
C GLU A 145 7.74 -3.31 10.44
N GLU A 146 6.63 -3.93 10.82
CA GLU A 146 6.52 -5.40 10.87
C GLU A 146 6.68 -6.03 9.49
N ARG A 147 6.06 -5.43 8.46
CA ARG A 147 6.17 -5.91 7.07
C ARG A 147 7.62 -5.93 6.61
N GLU A 148 8.35 -4.87 6.87
CA GLU A 148 9.76 -4.76 6.50
C GLU A 148 10.61 -5.72 7.35
N LEU A 149 10.37 -5.80 8.65
CA LEU A 149 11.10 -6.69 9.53
C LEU A 149 10.98 -8.17 9.11
N ILE A 150 9.81 -8.60 8.66
CA ILE A 150 9.61 -9.97 8.13
C ILE A 150 10.53 -10.22 6.93
N ARG A 151 10.67 -9.25 6.03
CA ARG A 151 11.54 -9.37 4.85
C ARG A 151 13.02 -9.32 5.24
N LEU A 152 13.40 -8.36 6.09
CA LEU A 152 14.78 -8.22 6.57
C LEU A 152 15.27 -9.42 7.40
N ARG A 153 14.38 -10.14 8.08
CA ARG A 153 14.73 -11.42 8.73
C ARG A 153 15.18 -12.48 7.72
N ARG A 154 14.61 -12.49 6.52
CA ARG A 154 15.09 -13.37 5.43
C ARG A 154 16.49 -12.97 4.99
N ALA A 155 16.77 -11.68 4.89
CA ALA A 155 18.10 -11.16 4.60
C ALA A 155 19.11 -11.51 5.70
N ALA A 156 18.69 -11.46 6.96
CA ALA A 156 19.53 -11.85 8.09
C ALA A 156 19.84 -13.36 8.07
N ASN A 157 18.88 -14.21 7.76
CA ASN A 157 19.10 -15.66 7.59
C ASN A 157 20.04 -15.97 6.41
N ALA A 158 20.10 -15.11 5.40
CA ALA A 158 21.04 -15.21 4.28
C ALA A 158 22.42 -14.59 4.58
N GLY A 159 22.64 -14.04 5.76
CA GLY A 159 23.92 -13.43 6.15
C GLY A 159 24.17 -12.04 5.55
N LEU A 160 23.16 -11.38 5.00
CA LEU A 160 23.29 -10.07 4.35
C LEU A 160 23.21 -8.90 5.33
N ILE A 161 22.65 -9.13 6.51
CA ILE A 161 22.49 -8.16 7.59
C ILE A 161 22.42 -8.93 8.92
N THR A 162 22.76 -8.31 10.06
CA THR A 162 22.52 -8.93 11.37
C THR A 162 21.06 -8.81 11.79
N LEU A 163 20.57 -9.68 12.68
CA LEU A 163 19.21 -9.58 13.22
C LEU A 163 18.96 -8.26 13.97
N GLU A 164 19.96 -7.77 14.69
CA GLU A 164 19.91 -6.50 15.39
C GLU A 164 19.78 -5.33 14.41
N ASN A 165 20.64 -5.31 13.37
CA ASN A 165 20.58 -4.30 12.31
C ASN A 165 19.28 -4.39 11.53
N ALA A 166 18.73 -5.58 11.27
CA ALA A 166 17.45 -5.75 10.60
C ALA A 166 16.29 -5.10 11.38
N ALA A 167 16.27 -5.30 12.72
CA ALA A 167 15.25 -4.67 13.57
C ALA A 167 15.40 -3.14 13.62
N LEU A 168 16.65 -2.64 13.69
CA LEU A 168 16.89 -1.21 13.70
C LEU A 168 16.59 -0.57 12.35
N LEU A 169 16.98 -1.21 11.25
CA LEU A 169 16.72 -0.75 9.90
C LEU A 169 15.23 -0.65 9.61
N SER A 170 14.43 -1.68 9.93
CA SER A 170 12.98 -1.65 9.71
C SER A 170 12.31 -0.49 10.44
N ARG A 171 12.73 -0.22 11.67
CA ARG A 171 12.21 0.90 12.46
C ARG A 171 12.61 2.26 11.89
N LEU A 172 13.88 2.41 11.49
CA LEU A 172 14.40 3.67 10.94
C LEU A 172 13.82 3.98 9.57
N SER A 173 13.75 3.00 8.65
CA SER A 173 13.16 3.18 7.32
C SER A 173 11.71 3.61 7.42
N THR A 174 10.93 2.95 8.28
CA THR A 174 9.53 3.30 8.52
C THR A 174 9.40 4.69 9.14
N ALA A 175 10.25 5.05 10.10
CA ALA A 175 10.24 6.39 10.71
C ALA A 175 10.59 7.49 9.70
N VAL A 176 11.56 7.27 8.81
CA VAL A 176 11.91 8.20 7.72
C VAL A 176 10.75 8.37 6.77
N PHE A 177 10.15 7.26 6.29
CA PHE A 177 8.99 7.32 5.41
C PHE A 177 7.84 8.08 6.07
N ASN A 178 7.43 7.70 7.28
CA ASN A 178 6.33 8.34 7.99
C ASN A 178 6.59 9.84 8.22
N GLY A 179 7.82 10.19 8.61
CA GLY A 179 8.20 11.59 8.88
C GLY A 179 8.05 12.47 7.64
N ILE A 180 8.58 12.02 6.48
CA ILE A 180 8.50 12.81 5.24
C ILE A 180 7.09 12.78 4.67
N PHE A 181 6.44 11.60 4.65
CA PHE A 181 5.11 11.44 4.08
C PHE A 181 4.04 12.28 4.80
N MET A 182 4.12 12.38 6.13
CA MET A 182 3.15 13.13 6.94
C MET A 182 3.49 14.62 7.09
N GLN A 183 4.64 15.07 6.59
CA GLN A 183 5.07 16.46 6.73
C GLN A 183 4.22 17.44 5.93
N PHE A 184 3.64 16.99 4.82
CA PHE A 184 2.87 17.80 3.88
C PHE A 184 1.44 17.28 3.78
N SER A 185 0.48 18.20 3.62
CA SER A 185 -0.89 17.84 3.25
C SER A 185 -0.97 17.43 1.78
N SER A 186 -1.94 16.59 1.43
CA SER A 186 -2.21 16.22 0.03
C SER A 186 -2.53 17.42 -0.86
N SER A 187 -3.14 18.47 -0.29
CA SER A 187 -3.47 19.72 -0.99
C SER A 187 -2.25 20.59 -1.29
N ASP A 188 -1.13 20.36 -0.60
CA ASP A 188 0.07 21.21 -0.68
C ASP A 188 1.08 20.68 -1.72
N LEU A 189 0.82 19.50 -2.27
CA LEU A 189 1.74 18.81 -3.17
C LEU A 189 1.23 18.85 -4.62
N ASP A 190 2.01 19.48 -5.49
CA ASP A 190 1.91 19.25 -6.92
C ASP A 190 2.70 18.00 -7.35
N ILE A 191 2.55 17.59 -8.60
CA ILE A 191 3.20 16.39 -9.16
C ILE A 191 4.74 16.47 -9.03
N THR A 192 5.31 17.65 -9.21
CA THR A 192 6.77 17.86 -9.17
C THR A 192 7.28 17.73 -7.75
N SER A 193 6.62 18.37 -6.80
CA SER A 193 6.95 18.30 -5.37
C SER A 193 6.79 16.88 -4.83
N SER A 194 5.71 16.19 -5.20
CA SER A 194 5.50 14.78 -4.83
C SER A 194 6.63 13.89 -5.30
N ARG A 195 7.07 14.07 -6.54
CA ARG A 195 8.19 13.30 -7.11
C ARG A 195 9.51 13.59 -6.40
N MET A 196 9.81 14.85 -6.14
CA MET A 196 11.04 15.25 -5.43
C MET A 196 11.09 14.65 -4.01
N LEU A 197 9.98 14.72 -3.28
CA LEU A 197 9.88 14.14 -1.94
C LEU A 197 9.99 12.61 -1.95
N ALA A 198 9.41 11.96 -2.95
CA ALA A 198 9.55 10.52 -3.13
C ALA A 198 11.02 10.11 -3.40
N GLU A 199 11.72 10.86 -4.25
CA GLU A 199 13.15 10.62 -4.54
C GLU A 199 14.02 10.88 -3.30
N GLU A 200 13.77 11.94 -2.54
CA GLU A 200 14.46 12.25 -1.28
C GLU A 200 14.22 11.15 -0.24
N CYS A 201 12.98 10.76 -0.04
CA CYS A 201 12.60 9.71 0.90
C CYS A 201 13.29 8.39 0.56
N TYR A 202 13.28 8.00 -0.71
CA TYR A 202 13.94 6.78 -1.17
C TYR A 202 15.46 6.86 -0.98
N HIS A 203 16.07 8.01 -1.31
CA HIS A 203 17.50 8.21 -1.12
C HIS A 203 17.92 8.03 0.35
N LEU A 204 17.19 8.61 1.29
CA LEU A 204 17.48 8.46 2.72
C LEU A 204 17.36 7.02 3.18
N ILE A 205 16.33 6.30 2.73
CA ILE A 205 16.16 4.87 3.04
C ILE A 205 17.29 4.05 2.42
N TYR A 206 17.68 4.32 1.16
CA TYR A 206 18.81 3.66 0.52
C TYR A 206 20.11 3.83 1.32
N GLU A 207 20.38 5.04 1.83
CA GLU A 207 21.55 5.31 2.68
C GLU A 207 21.51 4.55 4.02
N LEU A 208 20.31 4.36 4.61
CA LEU A 208 20.16 3.49 5.77
C LEU A 208 20.53 2.04 5.42
N PHE A 209 20.01 1.50 4.32
CA PHE A 209 20.36 0.16 3.87
C PHE A 209 21.88 0.02 3.69
N ARG A 210 22.51 0.98 3.00
CA ARG A 210 23.98 1.00 2.78
C ARG A 210 24.78 0.95 4.07
N LYS A 211 24.27 1.58 5.13
CA LYS A 211 24.92 1.65 6.43
C LYS A 211 24.75 0.37 7.27
N PHE A 212 23.62 -0.30 7.15
CA PHE A 212 23.25 -1.40 8.05
C PHE A 212 23.50 -2.80 7.48
N VAL A 213 23.62 -2.96 6.15
CA VAL A 213 23.96 -4.26 5.54
C VAL A 213 25.40 -4.66 5.81
N ASN A 214 25.66 -5.95 5.76
CA ASN A 214 27.01 -6.48 5.95
C ASN A 214 27.95 -6.05 4.82
N PRO A 215 29.26 -5.85 5.10
CA PRO A 215 30.24 -5.51 4.08
C PRO A 215 30.22 -6.49 2.90
N GLY A 216 30.25 -5.97 1.67
CA GLY A 216 30.21 -6.77 0.44
C GLY A 216 28.80 -7.12 -0.06
N THR A 217 27.73 -6.76 0.68
CA THR A 217 26.35 -6.89 0.18
C THR A 217 26.09 -5.84 -0.92
N SER A 218 25.81 -6.31 -2.15
CA SER A 218 25.44 -5.40 -3.25
C SER A 218 24.04 -4.83 -3.03
N LEU A 219 23.92 -3.53 -3.24
CA LEU A 219 22.65 -2.79 -3.25
C LEU A 219 22.22 -2.38 -4.67
N ASP A 220 23.06 -2.65 -5.68
CA ASP A 220 22.77 -2.26 -7.06
C ASP A 220 21.50 -2.95 -7.55
N ILE A 221 20.59 -2.15 -8.04
CA ILE A 221 19.28 -2.58 -8.53
C ILE A 221 19.29 -2.33 -10.05
N GLU A 222 19.57 -3.37 -10.81
CA GLU A 222 19.36 -3.36 -12.25
C GLU A 222 17.86 -3.48 -12.61
#